data_3f4ec3f85a179707323d1cd635a0273a
#
_entry.id   3f4ec3f85a179707323d1cd635a0273a
#
_cell.length_a   1.000
_cell.length_b   1.000
_cell.length_c   1.000
_cell.angle_alpha   90.00
_cell.angle_beta   90.00
_cell.angle_gamma   90.00
#
_symmetry.space_group_name_H-M   'P 1'
#
loop_
_entity.id
_entity.type
_entity.pdbx_description
1 polymer ?
#
loop_
_entity_poly.entity_id
_entity_poly.type
_entity_poly.pdbx_seq_one_letter_code
_entity_poly.pdbx_strand_id
1 'polypeptide(L)'
;PVRVLVNNRKVVQGVCESLGVTDVEAALRGLDKIDKIGPEGVAAELAQSGIDGDQASVLLQMAQIRTSDSSEVRARLAELGVRGELLDEGLKELTELLDTANKRMPGAVVADLKIARGLDYYTGSVYESEIEGHEDLGSICSGGRYDSLAKDGKRTYPGVGLSIGVSRLVSRMISAPMVTASRKVPTAVVVAVIAEEQRERSEAIAAVLRSRGISTDVAPSAAKFGKQIKYADKRGIPFVWFPGEEGSADTVKDIRSGEQVDADPHTWVLPEADAVPTIEKVTD
;
A
#
# COMPACT_ATOMS: atom_id res chain seq x y z
N PRO A 1 14.04 -4.93 6.57
CA PRO A 1 14.40 -4.76 5.14
C PRO A 1 13.19 -5.06 4.24
N VAL A 2 13.20 -4.50 3.03
CA VAL A 2 12.20 -4.78 1.99
C VAL A 2 12.91 -5.58 0.89
N ARG A 3 12.27 -6.66 0.44
CA ARG A 3 12.72 -7.46 -0.69
C ARG A 3 11.77 -7.25 -1.87
N VAL A 4 12.32 -7.01 -3.04
CA VAL A 4 11.56 -6.88 -4.28
C VAL A 4 11.63 -8.23 -5.02
N LEU A 5 10.48 -8.84 -5.22
CA LEU A 5 10.32 -10.06 -5.97
C LEU A 5 9.95 -9.70 -7.40
N VAL A 6 10.59 -10.34 -8.38
CA VAL A 6 10.37 -10.05 -9.80
C VAL A 6 10.16 -11.32 -10.60
N ASN A 7 9.31 -11.22 -11.60
CA ASN A 7 9.17 -12.20 -12.66
C ASN A 7 8.99 -11.48 -14.00
N ASN A 8 8.90 -12.23 -15.07
CA ASN A 8 8.56 -11.69 -16.39
C ASN A 8 7.46 -12.53 -17.03
N ARG A 9 6.41 -11.87 -17.50
CA ARG A 9 5.24 -12.51 -18.13
C ARG A 9 5.64 -13.42 -19.29
N LYS A 10 6.64 -13.00 -20.10
CA LYS A 10 7.16 -13.76 -21.23
C LYS A 10 7.82 -15.07 -20.81
N VAL A 11 8.43 -15.13 -19.61
CA VAL A 11 9.00 -16.38 -19.08
C VAL A 11 7.90 -17.41 -18.87
N VAL A 12 6.83 -17.04 -18.16
CA VAL A 12 5.72 -17.97 -17.87
C VAL A 12 5.01 -18.37 -19.17
N GLN A 13 4.73 -17.41 -20.04
CA GLN A 13 4.10 -17.68 -21.34
C GLN A 13 4.99 -18.58 -22.22
N GLY A 14 6.29 -18.31 -22.29
CA GLY A 14 7.23 -19.10 -23.07
C GLY A 14 7.37 -20.54 -22.54
N VAL A 15 7.31 -20.73 -21.22
CA VAL A 15 7.23 -22.07 -20.63
C VAL A 15 5.93 -22.78 -21.06
N CYS A 16 4.79 -22.09 -20.97
CA CYS A 16 3.51 -22.63 -21.42
C CYS A 16 3.53 -23.01 -22.90
N GLU A 17 4.08 -22.15 -23.77
CA GLU A 17 4.25 -22.43 -25.20
C GLU A 17 5.13 -23.67 -25.47
N SER A 18 6.27 -23.75 -24.74
CA SER A 18 7.19 -24.90 -24.84
C SER A 18 6.53 -26.22 -24.46
N LEU A 19 5.59 -26.19 -23.52
CA LEU A 19 4.83 -27.33 -23.04
C LEU A 19 3.57 -27.64 -23.89
N GLY A 20 3.23 -26.77 -24.84
CA GLY A 20 2.00 -26.89 -25.62
C GLY A 20 0.73 -26.58 -24.82
N VAL A 21 0.84 -25.82 -23.73
CA VAL A 21 -0.30 -25.34 -22.93
C VAL A 21 -1.04 -24.26 -23.72
N THR A 22 -2.30 -24.49 -24.03
CA THR A 22 -3.11 -23.58 -24.84
C THR A 22 -3.82 -22.50 -24.01
N ASP A 23 -4.23 -22.81 -22.77
CA ASP A 23 -4.82 -21.84 -21.85
C ASP A 23 -3.77 -21.30 -20.87
N VAL A 24 -2.96 -20.36 -21.37
CA VAL A 24 -1.91 -19.67 -20.58
C VAL A 24 -2.52 -18.91 -19.39
N GLU A 25 -3.70 -18.34 -19.56
CA GLU A 25 -4.38 -17.59 -18.50
C GLU A 25 -4.82 -18.50 -17.35
N ALA A 26 -5.26 -19.73 -17.66
CA ALA A 26 -5.54 -20.73 -16.62
C ALA A 26 -4.27 -21.12 -15.85
N ALA A 27 -3.14 -21.32 -16.55
CA ALA A 27 -1.86 -21.60 -15.91
C ALA A 27 -1.46 -20.49 -14.94
N LEU A 28 -1.54 -19.22 -15.38
CA LEU A 28 -1.21 -18.05 -14.57
C LEU A 28 -2.13 -17.92 -13.35
N ARG A 29 -3.45 -18.08 -13.54
CA ARG A 29 -4.43 -18.03 -12.43
C ARG A 29 -4.21 -19.16 -11.42
N GLY A 30 -3.82 -20.34 -11.87
CA GLY A 30 -3.49 -21.47 -11.01
C GLY A 30 -2.23 -21.19 -10.18
N LEU A 31 -1.15 -20.76 -10.82
CA LEU A 31 0.12 -20.44 -10.15
C LEU A 31 -0.05 -19.30 -9.11
N ASP A 32 -0.88 -18.30 -9.38
CA ASP A 32 -1.17 -17.21 -8.43
C ASP A 32 -1.73 -17.69 -7.11
N LYS A 33 -2.36 -18.84 -7.09
CA LYS A 33 -2.98 -19.42 -5.89
C LYS A 33 -2.06 -20.34 -5.08
N ILE A 34 -0.82 -20.57 -5.53
CA ILE A 34 0.07 -21.59 -4.95
C ILE A 34 0.28 -21.40 -3.44
N ASP A 35 0.38 -20.17 -2.98
CA ASP A 35 0.54 -19.86 -1.55
C ASP A 35 -0.75 -20.07 -0.73
N LYS A 36 -1.91 -20.18 -1.39
CA LYS A 36 -3.22 -20.33 -0.73
C LYS A 36 -3.69 -21.76 -0.67
N ILE A 37 -3.54 -22.51 -1.78
CA ILE A 37 -4.09 -23.86 -1.95
C ILE A 37 -3.02 -24.94 -2.06
N GLY A 38 -1.75 -24.55 -2.05
CA GLY A 38 -0.61 -25.44 -2.18
C GLY A 38 -0.43 -26.03 -3.58
N PRO A 39 0.72 -26.74 -3.82
CA PRO A 39 1.01 -27.33 -5.13
C PRO A 39 -0.04 -28.34 -5.61
N GLU A 40 -0.56 -29.17 -4.68
CA GLU A 40 -1.57 -30.17 -5.03
C GLU A 40 -2.90 -29.54 -5.45
N GLY A 41 -3.32 -28.47 -4.76
CA GLY A 41 -4.51 -27.71 -5.13
C GLY A 41 -4.36 -27.02 -6.47
N VAL A 42 -3.17 -26.47 -6.76
CA VAL A 42 -2.86 -25.88 -8.06
C VAL A 42 -2.87 -26.94 -9.16
N ALA A 43 -2.26 -28.11 -8.95
CA ALA A 43 -2.29 -29.21 -9.93
C ALA A 43 -3.72 -29.64 -10.25
N ALA A 44 -4.61 -29.72 -9.27
CA ALA A 44 -6.01 -30.05 -9.47
C ALA A 44 -6.76 -28.98 -10.30
N GLU A 45 -6.51 -27.68 -10.05
CA GLU A 45 -7.09 -26.59 -10.85
C GLU A 45 -6.59 -26.60 -12.30
N LEU A 46 -5.28 -26.82 -12.50
CA LEU A 46 -4.66 -26.92 -13.82
C LEU A 46 -5.26 -28.08 -14.62
N ALA A 47 -5.45 -29.24 -13.99
CA ALA A 47 -6.09 -30.40 -14.63
C ALA A 47 -7.54 -30.11 -15.08
N GLN A 48 -8.32 -29.35 -14.27
CA GLN A 48 -9.68 -28.91 -14.65
C GLN A 48 -9.67 -27.99 -15.87
N SER A 49 -8.57 -27.28 -16.10
CA SER A 49 -8.38 -26.39 -17.25
C SER A 49 -7.76 -27.12 -18.47
N GLY A 50 -7.63 -28.43 -18.42
CA GLY A 50 -7.08 -29.24 -19.51
C GLY A 50 -5.56 -29.25 -19.60
N ILE A 51 -4.86 -28.79 -18.56
CA ILE A 51 -3.39 -28.87 -18.43
C ILE A 51 -3.07 -30.22 -17.80
N ASP A 52 -2.34 -31.08 -18.50
CA ASP A 52 -2.05 -32.43 -18.02
C ASP A 52 -1.03 -32.47 -16.85
N GLY A 53 -0.87 -33.66 -16.26
CA GLY A 53 -0.04 -33.83 -15.08
C GLY A 53 1.44 -33.53 -15.31
N ASP A 54 1.98 -33.83 -16.49
CA ASP A 54 3.38 -33.57 -16.84
C ASP A 54 3.61 -32.07 -17.04
N GLN A 55 2.71 -31.41 -17.76
CA GLN A 55 2.69 -29.95 -17.94
C GLN A 55 2.58 -29.22 -16.58
N ALA A 56 1.63 -29.64 -15.74
CA ALA A 56 1.44 -29.07 -14.39
C ALA A 56 2.69 -29.28 -13.51
N SER A 57 3.34 -30.44 -13.59
CA SER A 57 4.58 -30.71 -12.85
C SER A 57 5.69 -29.75 -13.22
N VAL A 58 5.90 -29.48 -14.50
CA VAL A 58 6.94 -28.52 -14.96
C VAL A 58 6.60 -27.09 -14.52
N LEU A 59 5.33 -26.67 -14.63
CA LEU A 59 4.88 -25.35 -14.17
C LEU A 59 5.09 -25.18 -12.67
N LEU A 60 4.79 -26.20 -11.86
CA LEU A 60 5.02 -26.18 -10.41
C LEU A 60 6.50 -26.17 -10.05
N GLN A 61 7.35 -26.88 -10.79
CA GLN A 61 8.81 -26.84 -10.60
C GLN A 61 9.37 -25.47 -10.97
N MET A 62 8.90 -24.86 -12.07
CA MET A 62 9.24 -23.47 -12.41
C MET A 62 8.88 -22.52 -11.27
N ALA A 63 7.69 -22.63 -10.69
CA ALA A 63 7.22 -21.78 -9.60
C ALA A 63 8.06 -21.88 -8.32
N GLN A 64 8.87 -22.93 -8.16
CA GLN A 64 9.82 -23.08 -7.05
C GLN A 64 11.15 -22.35 -7.27
N ILE A 65 11.37 -21.77 -8.43
CA ILE A 65 12.59 -21.02 -8.72
C ILE A 65 12.49 -19.65 -8.03
N ARG A 66 13.29 -19.50 -6.96
CA ARG A 66 13.41 -18.25 -6.22
C ARG A 66 14.88 -18.01 -5.90
N THR A 67 15.50 -17.02 -6.53
CA THR A 67 16.92 -16.71 -6.39
C THR A 67 17.24 -15.28 -6.82
N SER A 68 18.30 -14.69 -6.27
CA SER A 68 18.86 -13.42 -6.74
C SER A 68 19.96 -13.60 -7.81
N ASP A 69 20.33 -14.84 -8.10
CA ASP A 69 21.37 -15.18 -9.09
C ASP A 69 20.74 -15.45 -10.46
N SER A 70 21.09 -14.60 -11.42
CA SER A 70 20.60 -14.70 -12.80
C SER A 70 21.07 -15.97 -13.50
N SER A 71 22.24 -16.50 -13.16
CA SER A 71 22.78 -17.74 -13.72
C SER A 71 22.01 -18.97 -13.22
N GLU A 72 21.60 -18.97 -11.96
CA GLU A 72 20.76 -20.01 -11.37
C GLU A 72 19.37 -20.05 -12.03
N VAL A 73 18.75 -18.87 -12.27
CA VAL A 73 17.47 -18.82 -13.00
C VAL A 73 17.56 -19.54 -14.33
N ARG A 74 18.61 -19.23 -15.12
CA ARG A 74 18.84 -19.85 -16.43
C ARG A 74 19.08 -21.36 -16.32
N ALA A 75 19.92 -21.78 -15.39
CA ALA A 75 20.27 -23.18 -15.20
C ALA A 75 19.05 -24.04 -14.84
N ARG A 76 18.29 -23.59 -13.85
CA ARG A 76 17.10 -24.31 -13.38
C ARG A 76 15.99 -24.39 -14.42
N LEU A 77 15.78 -23.35 -15.22
CA LEU A 77 14.81 -23.41 -16.33
C LEU A 77 15.31 -24.34 -17.47
N ALA A 78 16.62 -24.36 -17.74
CA ALA A 78 17.19 -25.29 -18.72
C ALA A 78 17.04 -26.78 -18.29
N GLU A 79 17.14 -27.06 -16.98
CA GLU A 79 16.92 -28.40 -16.41
C GLU A 79 15.47 -28.89 -16.61
N LEU A 80 14.50 -27.99 -16.70
CA LEU A 80 13.10 -28.33 -17.01
C LEU A 80 12.88 -28.72 -18.47
N GLY A 81 13.90 -28.57 -19.32
CA GLY A 81 13.83 -28.94 -20.74
C GLY A 81 12.99 -28.01 -21.62
N VAL A 82 12.55 -26.86 -21.08
CA VAL A 82 11.72 -25.89 -21.81
C VAL A 82 12.56 -24.98 -22.69
N ARG A 83 12.04 -24.63 -23.87
CA ARG A 83 12.74 -23.83 -24.90
C ARG A 83 11.75 -23.02 -25.70
N GLY A 84 12.19 -21.87 -26.22
CA GLY A 84 11.36 -21.04 -27.11
C GLY A 84 11.85 -19.62 -27.17
N GLU A 85 11.54 -18.92 -28.27
CA GLU A 85 11.99 -17.56 -28.51
C GLU A 85 11.42 -16.59 -27.45
N LEU A 86 10.14 -16.75 -27.12
CA LEU A 86 9.48 -15.92 -26.10
C LEU A 86 10.09 -16.15 -24.69
N LEU A 87 10.43 -17.40 -24.37
CA LEU A 87 11.13 -17.73 -23.12
C LEU A 87 12.51 -17.06 -23.07
N ASP A 88 13.27 -17.13 -24.16
CA ASP A 88 14.62 -16.55 -24.24
C ASP A 88 14.57 -15.03 -24.10
N GLU A 89 13.58 -14.36 -24.74
CA GLU A 89 13.35 -12.93 -24.59
C GLU A 89 13.02 -12.57 -23.15
N GLY A 90 12.08 -13.26 -22.53
CA GLY A 90 11.68 -13.04 -21.14
C GLY A 90 12.82 -13.27 -20.14
N LEU A 91 13.62 -14.33 -20.36
CA LEU A 91 14.81 -14.62 -19.56
C LEU A 91 15.88 -13.54 -19.70
N LYS A 92 16.10 -13.03 -20.90
CA LYS A 92 17.03 -11.93 -21.12
C LYS A 92 16.62 -10.71 -20.32
N GLU A 93 15.36 -10.27 -20.44
CA GLU A 93 14.83 -9.13 -19.70
C GLU A 93 14.94 -9.31 -18.18
N LEU A 94 14.55 -10.48 -17.66
CA LEU A 94 14.57 -10.80 -16.24
C LEU A 94 16.00 -10.82 -15.68
N THR A 95 16.93 -11.46 -16.36
CA THR A 95 18.32 -11.57 -15.89
C THR A 95 19.07 -10.25 -15.98
N GLU A 96 18.85 -9.43 -17.02
CA GLU A 96 19.40 -8.07 -17.12
C GLU A 96 18.91 -7.18 -15.97
N LEU A 97 17.63 -7.31 -15.59
CA LEU A 97 17.07 -6.60 -14.44
C LEU A 97 17.74 -7.04 -13.15
N LEU A 98 17.84 -8.35 -12.89
CA LEU A 98 18.50 -8.90 -11.69
C LEU A 98 19.95 -8.44 -11.58
N ASP A 99 20.72 -8.57 -12.66
CA ASP A 99 22.12 -8.19 -12.68
C ASP A 99 22.32 -6.71 -12.43
N THR A 100 21.47 -5.87 -13.03
CA THR A 100 21.53 -4.40 -12.86
C THR A 100 21.17 -3.97 -11.46
N ALA A 101 20.10 -4.53 -10.89
CA ALA A 101 19.64 -4.20 -9.56
C ALA A 101 20.63 -4.69 -8.48
N ASN A 102 21.09 -5.92 -8.57
CA ASN A 102 21.96 -6.52 -7.57
C ASN A 102 23.40 -5.97 -7.60
N LYS A 103 23.83 -5.31 -8.68
CA LYS A 103 25.07 -4.51 -8.67
C LYS A 103 25.01 -3.34 -7.71
N ARG A 104 23.83 -2.76 -7.49
CA ARG A 104 23.62 -1.60 -6.59
C ARG A 104 23.23 -2.02 -5.19
N MET A 105 22.37 -3.03 -5.08
CA MET A 105 21.79 -3.52 -3.84
C MET A 105 21.77 -5.06 -3.85
N PRO A 106 22.90 -5.72 -3.52
CA PRO A 106 22.99 -7.18 -3.57
C PRO A 106 21.90 -7.86 -2.73
N GLY A 107 21.17 -8.81 -3.34
CA GLY A 107 20.11 -9.57 -2.70
C GLY A 107 18.78 -8.84 -2.46
N ALA A 108 18.69 -7.55 -2.77
CA ALA A 108 17.45 -6.79 -2.60
C ALA A 108 16.37 -7.14 -3.63
N VAL A 109 16.79 -7.61 -4.81
CA VAL A 109 15.90 -8.06 -5.89
C VAL A 109 16.10 -9.56 -6.12
N VAL A 110 14.99 -10.29 -6.09
CA VAL A 110 14.96 -11.75 -6.17
C VAL A 110 14.00 -12.15 -7.29
N ALA A 111 14.45 -12.97 -8.24
CA ALA A 111 13.51 -13.64 -9.14
C ALA A 111 12.66 -14.61 -8.33
N ASP A 112 11.34 -14.54 -8.51
CA ASP A 112 10.39 -15.49 -7.94
C ASP A 112 9.39 -15.86 -9.03
N LEU A 113 9.60 -17.00 -9.67
CA LEU A 113 8.85 -17.39 -10.86
C LEU A 113 7.42 -17.86 -10.54
N LYS A 114 7.03 -17.95 -9.26
CA LYS A 114 5.63 -18.16 -8.89
C LYS A 114 4.79 -16.90 -9.06
N ILE A 115 5.39 -15.70 -9.13
CA ILE A 115 4.66 -14.45 -9.33
C ILE A 115 4.06 -14.47 -10.74
N ALA A 116 2.81 -14.90 -10.79
CA ALA A 116 1.99 -14.90 -11.98
C ALA A 116 0.94 -13.78 -11.94
N ARG A 117 0.92 -13.02 -10.82
CA ARG A 117 -0.05 -11.94 -10.60
C ARG A 117 0.12 -10.83 -11.60
N GLY A 118 -0.96 -10.25 -11.84
CA GLY A 118 -1.09 -9.07 -12.66
C GLY A 118 -2.43 -9.13 -13.35
N LEU A 119 -3.03 -7.97 -13.49
CA LEU A 119 -4.15 -7.82 -14.39
C LEU A 119 -3.69 -8.26 -15.78
N ASP A 120 -4.57 -8.79 -16.58
CA ASP A 120 -4.30 -9.39 -17.91
C ASP A 120 -3.56 -8.47 -18.89
N TYR A 121 -3.28 -7.23 -18.48
CA TYR A 121 -2.60 -6.23 -19.28
C TYR A 121 -1.06 -6.18 -19.12
N TYR A 122 -0.45 -6.90 -18.17
CA TYR A 122 1.00 -6.93 -18.06
C TYR A 122 1.63 -7.77 -19.18
N THR A 123 2.68 -7.22 -19.79
CA THR A 123 3.32 -7.76 -20.99
C THR A 123 4.80 -8.09 -20.82
N GLY A 124 5.37 -7.76 -19.67
CA GLY A 124 6.79 -7.95 -19.38
C GLY A 124 7.04 -8.18 -17.91
N SER A 125 8.00 -7.44 -17.34
CA SER A 125 8.36 -7.56 -15.93
C SER A 125 7.18 -7.26 -15.00
N VAL A 126 7.03 -8.07 -13.97
CA VAL A 126 6.06 -7.91 -12.87
C VAL A 126 6.80 -7.89 -11.55
N TYR A 127 6.28 -7.12 -10.59
CA TYR A 127 6.95 -6.85 -9.33
C TYR A 127 6.00 -7.06 -8.17
N GLU A 128 6.53 -7.63 -7.10
CA GLU A 128 5.93 -7.61 -5.77
C GLU A 128 6.99 -7.24 -4.74
N SER A 129 6.56 -6.73 -3.59
CA SER A 129 7.50 -6.44 -2.51
C SER A 129 6.98 -6.99 -1.20
N GLU A 130 7.85 -7.62 -0.45
CA GLU A 130 7.59 -8.15 0.88
C GLU A 130 8.51 -7.50 1.93
N ILE A 131 8.09 -7.51 3.18
CA ILE A 131 8.94 -7.09 4.30
C ILE A 131 9.50 -8.34 4.94
N GLU A 132 10.83 -8.43 5.04
CA GLU A 132 11.50 -9.53 5.71
C GLU A 132 11.09 -9.61 7.18
N GLY A 133 10.73 -10.82 7.63
CA GLY A 133 10.19 -11.06 8.97
C GLY A 133 8.73 -10.69 9.17
N HIS A 134 8.06 -10.25 8.09
CA HIS A 134 6.63 -9.91 8.06
C HIS A 134 5.95 -10.41 6.79
N GLU A 135 6.34 -11.59 6.32
CA GLU A 135 5.83 -12.21 5.10
C GLU A 135 4.33 -12.50 5.17
N ASP A 136 3.79 -12.62 6.38
CA ASP A 136 2.36 -12.73 6.67
C ASP A 136 1.52 -11.55 6.19
N LEU A 137 2.15 -10.37 5.97
CA LEU A 137 1.49 -9.22 5.35
C LEU A 137 1.19 -9.45 3.87
N GLY A 138 1.90 -10.37 3.23
CA GLY A 138 1.92 -10.51 1.78
C GLY A 138 2.53 -9.30 1.08
N SER A 139 2.22 -9.16 -0.20
CA SER A 139 2.76 -8.07 -1.00
C SER A 139 2.31 -6.69 -0.50
N ILE A 140 3.27 -5.81 -0.22
CA ILE A 140 3.05 -4.42 0.21
C ILE A 140 3.12 -3.43 -0.95
N CYS A 141 3.73 -3.84 -2.06
CA CYS A 141 3.82 -3.07 -3.29
C CYS A 141 3.75 -4.06 -4.46
N SER A 142 3.03 -3.72 -5.50
CA SER A 142 2.97 -4.52 -6.72
C SER A 142 2.87 -3.64 -7.95
N GLY A 143 3.25 -4.20 -9.09
CA GLY A 143 3.17 -3.53 -10.37
C GLY A 143 3.78 -4.33 -11.50
N GLY A 144 3.88 -3.71 -12.67
CA GLY A 144 4.49 -4.33 -13.82
C GLY A 144 4.48 -3.45 -15.06
N ARG A 145 5.12 -3.97 -16.09
CA ARG A 145 5.16 -3.38 -17.43
C ARG A 145 3.89 -3.72 -18.21
N TYR A 146 3.35 -2.75 -18.90
CA TYR A 146 2.25 -2.90 -19.85
C TYR A 146 2.54 -2.14 -21.13
N ASP A 147 2.19 -2.72 -22.28
CA ASP A 147 2.47 -2.13 -23.58
C ASP A 147 1.21 -1.67 -24.32
N SER A 148 0.04 -2.07 -23.87
CA SER A 148 -1.22 -1.81 -24.57
C SER A 148 -2.32 -1.14 -23.75
N LEU A 149 -2.06 -0.85 -22.47
CA LEU A 149 -3.07 -0.28 -21.56
C LEU A 149 -3.37 1.18 -21.88
N ALA A 150 -2.36 1.98 -22.10
CA ALA A 150 -2.49 3.41 -22.44
C ALA A 150 -2.56 3.59 -23.95
N LYS A 151 -3.67 4.14 -24.44
CA LYS A 151 -3.91 4.37 -25.88
C LYS A 151 -4.47 5.77 -26.10
N ASP A 152 -4.00 6.41 -27.16
CA ASP A 152 -4.56 7.66 -27.68
C ASP A 152 -4.79 7.51 -29.19
N GLY A 153 -6.06 7.29 -29.57
CA GLY A 153 -6.42 7.00 -30.93
C GLY A 153 -5.72 5.74 -31.49
N LYS A 154 -4.79 5.96 -32.41
CA LYS A 154 -4.01 4.87 -33.05
C LYS A 154 -2.67 4.57 -32.35
N ARG A 155 -2.28 5.38 -31.38
CA ARG A 155 -0.99 5.23 -30.68
C ARG A 155 -1.17 4.47 -29.37
N THR A 156 -0.24 3.56 -29.11
CA THR A 156 -0.12 2.83 -27.86
C THR A 156 1.15 3.29 -27.14
N TYR A 157 1.07 3.47 -25.85
CA TYR A 157 2.18 3.95 -25.03
C TYR A 157 2.58 2.86 -24.04
N PRO A 158 3.76 2.22 -24.24
CA PRO A 158 4.30 1.33 -23.23
C PRO A 158 4.53 2.06 -21.91
N GLY A 159 4.28 1.39 -20.81
CA GLY A 159 4.44 1.98 -19.50
C GLY A 159 4.76 0.94 -18.43
N VAL A 160 5.17 1.43 -17.27
CA VAL A 160 5.31 0.66 -16.05
C VAL A 160 4.60 1.39 -14.92
N GLY A 161 3.88 0.66 -14.09
CA GLY A 161 3.18 1.22 -12.94
C GLY A 161 3.45 0.40 -11.69
N LEU A 162 3.49 1.09 -10.55
CA LEU A 162 3.61 0.50 -9.23
C LEU A 162 2.53 1.06 -8.32
N SER A 163 2.02 0.24 -7.42
CA SER A 163 1.13 0.69 -6.35
C SER A 163 1.65 0.22 -5.00
N ILE A 164 1.56 1.09 -3.99
CA ILE A 164 1.97 0.81 -2.63
C ILE A 164 0.74 0.73 -1.74
N GLY A 165 0.62 -0.35 -0.97
CA GLY A 165 -0.46 -0.57 -0.02
C GLY A 165 -0.27 0.22 1.28
N VAL A 166 -0.42 1.56 1.21
CA VAL A 166 -0.20 2.46 2.37
C VAL A 166 -1.03 2.02 3.58
N SER A 167 -2.32 1.74 3.38
CA SER A 167 -3.20 1.30 4.47
C SER A 167 -2.73 -0.02 5.10
N ARG A 168 -2.21 -0.95 4.31
CA ARG A 168 -1.66 -2.23 4.78
C ARG A 168 -0.44 -2.01 5.68
N LEU A 169 0.50 -1.16 5.23
CA LEU A 169 1.69 -0.80 6.00
C LEU A 169 1.33 -0.11 7.32
N VAL A 170 0.51 0.94 7.25
CA VAL A 170 0.11 1.71 8.43
C VAL A 170 -0.67 0.83 9.42
N SER A 171 -1.60 0.01 8.94
CA SER A 171 -2.35 -0.92 9.79
C SER A 171 -1.42 -1.87 10.54
N ARG A 172 -0.40 -2.41 9.87
CA ARG A 172 0.60 -3.28 10.52
C ARG A 172 1.43 -2.54 11.56
N MET A 173 1.91 -1.34 11.23
CA MET A 173 2.72 -0.54 12.14
C MET A 173 1.97 -0.23 13.45
N ILE A 174 0.66 -0.01 13.35
CA ILE A 174 -0.20 0.26 14.51
C ILE A 174 -0.52 -1.04 15.28
N SER A 175 -0.88 -2.13 14.57
CA SER A 175 -1.32 -3.38 15.21
C SER A 175 -0.17 -4.15 15.88
N ALA A 176 1.05 -4.03 15.38
CA ALA A 176 2.25 -4.66 15.93
C ALA A 176 3.05 -3.75 16.86
N PRO A 177 2.45 -2.87 17.63
CA PRO A 177 2.90 -1.66 18.32
C PRO A 177 4.33 -1.20 17.99
N MET A 178 4.61 -1.03 16.69
CA MET A 178 5.93 -0.55 16.20
C MET A 178 6.07 0.96 16.32
N VAL A 179 4.94 1.65 16.30
CA VAL A 179 4.85 3.10 16.40
C VAL A 179 3.68 3.52 17.26
N THR A 180 3.80 4.69 17.88
CA THR A 180 2.72 5.38 18.54
C THR A 180 2.60 6.80 18.01
N ALA A 181 1.44 7.39 18.15
CA ALA A 181 1.20 8.79 17.78
C ALA A 181 0.87 9.61 19.02
N SER A 182 1.33 10.85 19.08
CA SER A 182 1.08 11.77 20.21
C SER A 182 -0.41 12.05 20.41
N ARG A 183 -1.23 11.86 19.39
CA ARG A 183 -2.70 11.92 19.47
C ARG A 183 -3.38 11.03 18.44
N LYS A 184 -4.64 10.68 18.70
CA LYS A 184 -5.39 9.67 17.91
C LYS A 184 -5.94 10.19 16.58
N VAL A 185 -5.98 11.51 16.41
CA VAL A 185 -6.54 12.20 15.23
C VAL A 185 -5.64 13.36 14.81
N PRO A 186 -5.61 13.75 13.54
CA PRO A 186 -4.82 14.90 13.09
C PRO A 186 -5.36 16.24 13.61
N THR A 187 -6.62 16.29 14.06
CA THR A 187 -7.29 17.49 14.56
C THR A 187 -6.56 18.10 15.75
N ALA A 188 -6.30 19.40 15.70
CA ALA A 188 -5.69 20.17 16.79
C ALA A 188 -6.72 20.95 17.59
N VAL A 189 -7.82 21.38 16.98
CA VAL A 189 -8.84 22.21 17.60
C VAL A 189 -10.24 21.62 17.36
N VAL A 190 -11.07 21.57 18.40
CA VAL A 190 -12.52 21.35 18.25
C VAL A 190 -13.24 22.66 18.54
N VAL A 191 -14.00 23.17 17.59
CA VAL A 191 -14.91 24.31 17.82
C VAL A 191 -16.18 23.76 18.45
N ALA A 192 -16.50 24.25 19.64
CA ALA A 192 -17.71 23.89 20.37
C ALA A 192 -18.96 24.45 19.69
N VAL A 193 -20.08 23.76 19.83
CA VAL A 193 -21.39 24.18 19.37
C VAL A 193 -22.22 24.54 20.60
N ILE A 194 -22.65 25.80 20.70
CA ILE A 194 -23.44 26.31 21.85
C ILE A 194 -24.86 25.75 21.75
N ALA A 195 -25.48 25.93 20.58
CA ALA A 195 -26.82 25.44 20.24
C ALA A 195 -26.83 25.04 18.77
N GLU A 196 -27.70 24.10 18.38
CA GLU A 196 -27.73 23.63 16.99
C GLU A 196 -28.10 24.75 16.00
N GLU A 197 -28.93 25.69 16.43
CA GLU A 197 -29.30 26.89 15.66
C GLU A 197 -28.12 27.84 15.40
N GLN A 198 -27.03 27.70 16.19
CA GLN A 198 -25.81 28.50 16.08
C GLN A 198 -24.66 27.72 15.46
N ARG A 199 -24.88 26.50 14.97
CA ARG A 199 -23.85 25.65 14.37
C ARG A 199 -23.11 26.34 13.22
N GLU A 200 -23.82 27.12 12.41
CA GLU A 200 -23.24 27.87 11.29
C GLU A 200 -22.09 28.78 11.74
N ARG A 201 -22.19 29.40 12.92
CA ARG A 201 -21.12 30.21 13.50
C ARG A 201 -19.89 29.36 13.84
N SER A 202 -20.08 28.18 14.43
CA SER A 202 -19.00 27.27 14.75
C SER A 202 -18.29 26.73 13.47
N GLU A 203 -19.06 26.45 12.41
CA GLU A 203 -18.52 26.06 11.12
C GLU A 203 -17.75 27.22 10.46
N ALA A 204 -18.23 28.47 10.58
CA ALA A 204 -17.52 29.63 10.03
C ALA A 204 -16.16 29.82 10.73
N ILE A 205 -16.10 29.72 12.06
CA ILE A 205 -14.85 29.77 12.84
C ILE A 205 -13.90 28.63 12.37
N ALA A 206 -14.41 27.42 12.28
CA ALA A 206 -13.61 26.27 11.83
C ALA A 206 -13.09 26.46 10.39
N ALA A 207 -13.89 27.06 9.51
CA ALA A 207 -13.47 27.36 8.14
C ALA A 207 -12.31 28.36 8.12
N VAL A 208 -12.35 29.40 8.95
CA VAL A 208 -11.24 30.36 9.08
C VAL A 208 -9.98 29.66 9.59
N LEU A 209 -10.06 28.88 10.66
CA LEU A 209 -8.91 28.14 11.20
C LEU A 209 -8.32 27.17 10.16
N ARG A 210 -9.17 26.42 9.45
CA ARG A 210 -8.75 25.50 8.37
C ARG A 210 -8.06 26.23 7.21
N SER A 211 -8.58 27.41 6.82
CA SER A 211 -7.95 28.21 5.75
C SER A 211 -6.54 28.68 6.09
N ARG A 212 -6.22 28.73 7.38
CA ARG A 212 -4.89 29.05 7.93
C ARG A 212 -4.01 27.82 8.18
N GLY A 213 -4.45 26.63 7.76
CA GLY A 213 -3.72 25.37 7.93
C GLY A 213 -3.87 24.73 9.32
N ILE A 214 -4.77 25.22 10.17
CA ILE A 214 -5.02 24.63 11.48
C ILE A 214 -6.07 23.54 11.35
N SER A 215 -5.66 22.29 11.66
CA SER A 215 -6.54 21.12 11.59
C SER A 215 -7.65 21.23 12.65
N THR A 216 -8.88 21.46 12.19
CA THR A 216 -10.01 21.84 13.05
C THR A 216 -11.25 21.01 12.72
N ASP A 217 -11.90 20.49 13.78
CA ASP A 217 -13.23 19.87 13.72
C ASP A 217 -14.27 20.78 14.40
N VAL A 218 -15.54 20.54 14.08
CA VAL A 218 -16.66 21.10 14.84
C VAL A 218 -17.27 19.99 15.69
N ALA A 219 -17.68 20.31 16.91
CA ALA A 219 -18.28 19.34 17.81
C ALA A 219 -19.52 18.67 17.16
N PRO A 220 -19.68 17.34 17.30
CA PRO A 220 -20.71 16.59 16.59
C PRO A 220 -22.13 16.95 17.01
N SER A 221 -22.31 17.56 18.19
CA SER A 221 -23.61 18.03 18.70
C SER A 221 -23.45 19.16 19.71
N ALA A 222 -24.50 19.96 19.87
CA ALA A 222 -24.60 21.03 20.88
C ALA A 222 -24.84 20.45 22.29
N ALA A 223 -24.01 19.51 22.68
CA ALA A 223 -24.04 18.98 24.06
C ALA A 223 -23.44 19.99 25.04
N LYS A 224 -23.68 19.80 26.33
CA LYS A 224 -23.03 20.63 27.38
C LYS A 224 -21.52 20.66 27.16
N PHE A 225 -20.88 21.82 27.33
CA PHE A 225 -19.43 21.99 27.07
C PHE A 225 -18.54 20.94 27.71
N GLY A 226 -18.84 20.51 28.94
CA GLY A 226 -18.10 19.44 29.58
C GLY A 226 -18.11 18.10 28.79
N LYS A 227 -19.17 17.79 28.02
CA LYS A 227 -19.20 16.63 27.13
C LYS A 227 -18.40 16.86 25.86
N GLN A 228 -18.37 18.08 25.33
CA GLN A 228 -17.60 18.44 24.16
C GLN A 228 -16.09 18.46 24.48
N ILE A 229 -15.70 18.96 25.64
CA ILE A 229 -14.32 18.87 26.17
C ILE A 229 -13.91 17.40 26.32
N LYS A 230 -14.77 16.57 26.92
CA LYS A 230 -14.51 15.12 27.07
C LYS A 230 -14.39 14.42 25.71
N TYR A 231 -15.11 14.87 24.69
CA TYR A 231 -14.97 14.37 23.32
C TYR A 231 -13.56 14.68 22.77
N ALA A 232 -13.07 15.92 22.95
CA ALA A 232 -11.73 16.34 22.54
C ALA A 232 -10.66 15.51 23.29
N ASP A 233 -10.76 15.44 24.62
CA ASP A 233 -9.85 14.68 25.49
C ASP A 233 -9.74 13.20 25.08
N LYS A 234 -10.86 12.51 24.87
CA LYS A 234 -10.87 11.10 24.44
C LYS A 234 -10.13 10.87 23.13
N ARG A 235 -10.05 11.87 22.26
CA ARG A 235 -9.38 11.85 20.96
C ARG A 235 -7.94 12.36 21.01
N GLY A 236 -7.54 12.96 22.16
CA GLY A 236 -6.24 13.60 22.33
C GLY A 236 -6.14 14.94 21.60
N ILE A 237 -7.28 15.59 21.31
CA ILE A 237 -7.30 16.93 20.69
C ILE A 237 -6.96 17.97 21.75
N PRO A 238 -5.90 18.77 21.59
CA PRO A 238 -5.39 19.60 22.66
C PRO A 238 -6.24 20.85 22.95
N PHE A 239 -6.94 21.38 21.95
CA PHE A 239 -7.64 22.66 22.10
C PHE A 239 -9.13 22.54 21.84
N VAL A 240 -9.90 23.24 22.65
CA VAL A 240 -11.35 23.47 22.45
C VAL A 240 -11.62 24.96 22.31
N TRP A 241 -12.19 25.33 21.19
CA TRP A 241 -12.61 26.69 20.87
C TRP A 241 -14.05 26.88 21.27
N PHE A 242 -14.34 27.92 22.03
CA PHE A 242 -15.68 28.28 22.44
C PHE A 242 -16.08 29.59 21.73
N PRO A 243 -17.05 29.54 20.81
CA PRO A 243 -17.62 30.76 20.25
C PRO A 243 -18.20 31.67 21.39
N GLY A 244 -17.86 32.93 21.35
CA GLY A 244 -18.44 33.91 22.28
C GLY A 244 -19.92 34.17 22.00
N GLU A 245 -20.65 34.77 22.93
CA GLU A 245 -21.98 35.32 22.66
C GLU A 245 -21.86 36.55 21.75
N GLU A 246 -22.98 37.01 21.20
CA GLU A 246 -22.99 38.20 20.33
C GLU A 246 -22.38 39.41 21.04
N GLY A 247 -21.30 39.97 20.48
CA GLY A 247 -20.54 41.07 21.06
C GLY A 247 -19.44 40.68 22.05
N SER A 248 -19.26 39.37 22.33
CA SER A 248 -18.19 38.86 23.19
C SER A 248 -17.07 38.19 22.35
N ALA A 249 -15.84 38.22 22.87
CA ALA A 249 -14.73 37.49 22.25
C ALA A 249 -14.95 36.00 22.32
N ASP A 250 -14.47 35.29 21.32
CA ASP A 250 -14.30 33.84 21.39
C ASP A 250 -13.15 33.50 22.37
N THR A 251 -13.15 32.29 22.89
CA THR A 251 -12.06 31.80 23.74
C THR A 251 -11.55 30.44 23.27
N VAL A 252 -10.25 30.19 23.48
CA VAL A 252 -9.64 28.89 23.25
C VAL A 252 -9.08 28.34 24.56
N LYS A 253 -9.37 27.08 24.82
CA LYS A 253 -8.87 26.36 25.99
C LYS A 253 -7.90 25.27 25.61
N ASP A 254 -6.69 25.29 26.17
CA ASP A 254 -5.83 24.10 26.21
C ASP A 254 -6.38 23.17 27.30
N ILE A 255 -6.90 22.02 26.89
CA ILE A 255 -7.55 21.08 27.82
C ILE A 255 -6.54 20.29 28.68
N ARG A 256 -5.25 20.34 28.34
CA ARG A 256 -4.16 19.69 29.09
C ARG A 256 -3.76 20.52 30.30
N SER A 257 -3.54 21.82 30.10
CA SER A 257 -3.19 22.75 31.18
C SER A 257 -4.42 23.30 31.91
N GLY A 258 -5.55 23.33 31.21
CA GLY A 258 -6.78 24.01 31.70
C GLY A 258 -6.80 25.49 31.42
N GLU A 259 -5.74 26.09 30.87
CA GLU A 259 -5.66 27.50 30.52
C GLU A 259 -6.66 27.86 29.43
N GLN A 260 -7.35 28.97 29.59
CA GLN A 260 -8.33 29.48 28.63
C GLN A 260 -8.11 30.97 28.41
N VAL A 261 -7.97 31.37 27.16
CA VAL A 261 -7.65 32.76 26.76
C VAL A 261 -8.60 33.24 25.69
N ASP A 262 -8.77 34.55 25.60
CA ASP A 262 -9.49 35.17 24.47
C ASP A 262 -8.74 34.88 23.16
N ALA A 263 -9.49 34.61 22.10
CA ALA A 263 -8.92 34.24 20.82
C ALA A 263 -9.75 34.74 19.64
N ASP A 264 -9.05 35.16 18.59
CA ASP A 264 -9.63 35.53 17.31
C ASP A 264 -9.21 34.48 16.27
N PRO A 265 -10.13 33.84 15.55
CA PRO A 265 -9.78 32.79 14.57
C PRO A 265 -8.88 33.28 13.42
N HIS A 266 -8.83 34.61 13.18
CA HIS A 266 -7.95 35.19 12.15
C HIS A 266 -6.51 35.40 12.64
N THR A 267 -6.27 35.51 13.93
CA THR A 267 -4.94 35.87 14.47
C THR A 267 -4.37 34.87 15.45
N TRP A 268 -5.19 34.05 16.11
CA TRP A 268 -4.70 33.05 17.06
C TRP A 268 -3.69 32.09 16.43
N VAL A 269 -2.60 31.82 17.13
CA VAL A 269 -1.50 30.96 16.64
C VAL A 269 -1.53 29.63 17.37
N LEU A 270 -1.67 28.54 16.60
CA LEU A 270 -1.51 27.18 17.12
C LEU A 270 -0.04 26.96 17.49
N PRO A 271 0.29 26.45 18.70
CA PRO A 271 1.64 26.05 19.03
C PRO A 271 2.21 25.06 18.00
N GLU A 272 3.46 25.28 17.57
CA GLU A 272 4.10 24.47 16.53
C GLU A 272 4.13 22.98 16.88
N ALA A 273 4.36 22.63 18.15
CA ALA A 273 4.34 21.27 18.65
C ALA A 273 2.99 20.56 18.48
N ASP A 274 1.89 21.31 18.32
CA ASP A 274 0.54 20.77 18.15
C ASP A 274 0.04 20.83 16.71
N ALA A 275 0.84 21.37 15.77
CA ALA A 275 0.43 21.52 14.38
C ALA A 275 0.08 20.17 13.73
N VAL A 276 0.94 19.16 13.93
CA VAL A 276 0.74 17.80 13.46
C VAL A 276 1.04 16.79 14.57
N PRO A 277 0.38 15.62 14.58
CA PRO A 277 0.79 14.53 15.48
C PRO A 277 2.22 14.11 15.21
N THR A 278 3.00 13.94 16.27
CA THR A 278 4.33 13.29 16.18
C THR A 278 4.15 11.77 16.19
N ILE A 279 4.98 11.09 15.39
CA ILE A 279 5.04 9.63 15.35
C ILE A 279 6.36 9.21 15.99
N GLU A 280 6.27 8.36 17.00
CA GLU A 280 7.40 7.85 17.74
C GLU A 280 7.51 6.34 17.56
N LYS A 281 8.74 5.82 17.45
CA LYS A 281 8.95 4.38 17.51
C LYS A 281 8.72 3.92 18.94
N VAL A 282 8.00 2.82 19.09
CA VAL A 282 7.94 2.11 20.36
C VAL A 282 9.30 1.44 20.52
N THR A 283 10.07 1.90 21.50
CA THR A 283 11.30 1.22 21.94
C THR A 283 10.91 0.24 23.05
N ASP A 284 11.30 -1.02 22.88
CA ASP A 284 11.17 -2.06 23.92
C ASP A 284 11.88 -1.66 25.22
#